data_9258cbdb1e52f212e11f153fbb5f6239
#
_entry.id   9258cbdb1e52f212e11f153fbb5f6239
#
_cell.length_a   1.000
_cell.length_b   1.000
_cell.length_c   1.000
_cell.angle_alpha   90.00
_cell.angle_beta   90.00
_cell.angle_gamma   90.00
#
_symmetry.space_group_name_H-M   'P 1'
#
loop_
_entity.id
_entity.type
_entity.pdbx_description
1 polymer ?
#
loop_
_entity_poly.entity_id
_entity_poly.type
_entity_poly.pdbx_seq_one_letter_code
_entity_poly.pdbx_strand_id
1 'polypeptide(L)'
;MKQYFRTIQNVMDSRWSNFQYAGTSAAQKTDRVLQSSKLEDCIYRDLSRDDENMENIQQEVASKLHSFPALSRDIFQSFYSLFPKRTDADRLTAEAQKFNAKLLDHVTEDADYPTIKSICEGRELPAYEAASEFTAKIGAQLDGLLSELGGKDGTLKTLEKLQAAQNQAQQKLAEILEQMRDSALNPTLEQAVIDAANQAESKTQQAEAVAKMVDVTATQNKAVIRQSVSAAVGAAAEKAKEVQMILGAWSDDDGTMEKNAVNTELLQKVRQNPALLEISKHLGRFREIFAQGKRNGYAYGRGETYALELGNDLSRAIGSEFAMLASPQTVPLFVKKYQQRRLKQYRRREPIHKGMGDIICCLDESSSTRGDAAAWGKAVALTLLDIAAENRRKFALIHFAGSSDCKVDVFLPGQYSMQDKMNAAETFLGGGTDFKQPLDEAIQLMDIGFENADIVFLTDGLCELPEDYLETLRKEQAARKFTVTGILLDAGNPGMDFSLTPFCQKIYRTSELAGDEIVRGLVSQRM
;
A
#
# COMPACT_ATOMS: atom_id res chain seq x y z
N MET A 1 -59.48 21.03 33.30
CA MET A 1 -59.01 21.74 32.10
C MET A 1 -57.69 22.46 32.32
N LYS A 2 -57.52 23.42 33.24
CA LYS A 2 -56.23 24.13 33.43
C LYS A 2 -55.05 23.25 33.82
N GLN A 3 -55.26 22.15 34.51
CA GLN A 3 -54.21 21.20 34.91
C GLN A 3 -53.77 20.33 33.73
N TYR A 4 -54.72 19.93 32.86
CA TYR A 4 -54.45 19.20 31.61
C TYR A 4 -53.63 20.05 30.61
N PHE A 5 -54.02 21.30 30.41
CA PHE A 5 -53.24 22.23 29.55
C PHE A 5 -51.80 22.43 30.05
N ARG A 6 -51.58 22.49 31.37
CA ARG A 6 -50.26 22.58 31.95
C ARG A 6 -49.42 21.32 31.71
N THR A 7 -50.04 20.12 31.77
CA THR A 7 -49.32 18.87 31.51
C THR A 7 -48.94 18.72 30.04
N ILE A 8 -49.86 19.06 29.11
CA ILE A 8 -49.59 19.08 27.68
C ILE A 8 -48.54 20.14 27.36
N GLN A 9 -48.61 21.33 27.95
CA GLN A 9 -47.65 22.42 27.75
C GLN A 9 -46.27 22.07 28.31
N ASN A 10 -46.21 21.42 29.48
CA ASN A 10 -44.92 20.94 30.04
C ASN A 10 -44.32 19.79 29.22
N VAL A 11 -45.10 18.90 28.64
CA VAL A 11 -44.63 17.86 27.71
C VAL A 11 -44.19 18.50 26.40
N MET A 12 -44.87 19.51 25.91
CA MET A 12 -44.51 20.26 24.71
C MET A 12 -43.25 21.13 24.95
N ASP A 13 -43.19 21.86 26.06
CA ASP A 13 -42.06 22.77 26.35
C ASP A 13 -40.75 22.04 26.70
N SER A 14 -40.84 20.92 27.42
CA SER A 14 -39.64 20.12 27.73
C SER A 14 -39.07 19.33 26.55
N ARG A 15 -39.87 19.12 25.50
CA ARG A 15 -39.49 18.29 24.35
C ARG A 15 -39.61 19.02 23.01
N TRP A 16 -40.08 20.26 22.97
CA TRP A 16 -40.25 21.02 21.73
C TRP A 16 -38.92 21.29 21.04
N SER A 17 -37.84 21.45 21.77
CA SER A 17 -36.49 21.53 21.23
C SER A 17 -36.06 20.24 20.52
N ASN A 18 -36.40 19.08 21.07
CA ASN A 18 -36.14 17.78 20.44
C ASN A 18 -37.10 17.51 19.27
N PHE A 19 -38.34 18.06 19.30
CA PHE A 19 -39.33 17.92 18.25
C PHE A 19 -39.12 18.81 17.04
N GLN A 20 -38.55 19.99 17.20
CA GLN A 20 -38.11 20.82 16.05
C GLN A 20 -37.03 20.13 15.23
N TYR A 21 -36.17 19.30 15.84
CA TYR A 21 -35.22 18.46 15.12
C TYR A 21 -35.87 17.22 14.47
N ALA A 22 -36.96 16.71 14.98
CA ALA A 22 -37.69 15.57 14.40
C ALA A 22 -38.61 15.92 13.23
N GLY A 23 -39.02 17.19 13.12
CA GLY A 23 -39.89 17.71 12.03
C GLY A 23 -39.16 18.07 10.74
N THR A 24 -37.87 18.15 10.74
CA THR A 24 -37.07 18.26 9.54
C THR A 24 -36.75 16.85 9.04
N SER A 25 -37.53 16.36 8.04
CA SER A 25 -37.22 15.19 7.22
C SER A 25 -36.47 14.11 8.00
N ALA A 26 -37.10 13.02 8.34
CA ALA A 26 -36.43 11.86 8.95
C ALA A 26 -35.23 11.49 8.09
N ALA A 27 -34.07 12.02 8.42
CA ALA A 27 -32.85 11.79 7.68
C ALA A 27 -32.64 10.27 7.70
N GLN A 28 -32.64 9.67 6.55
CA GLN A 28 -32.52 8.24 6.38
C GLN A 28 -31.25 7.79 7.12
N LYS A 29 -31.41 7.00 8.18
CA LYS A 29 -30.30 6.50 8.97
C LYS A 29 -29.40 5.62 8.10
N THR A 30 -28.12 5.71 8.32
CA THR A 30 -27.09 4.97 7.57
C THR A 30 -26.27 4.08 8.51
N ASP A 31 -25.81 2.93 7.99
CA ASP A 31 -24.88 2.05 8.69
C ASP A 31 -23.41 2.49 8.52
N ARG A 32 -23.15 3.50 7.66
CA ARG A 32 -21.81 3.99 7.36
C ARG A 32 -21.35 5.01 8.40
N VAL A 33 -20.30 4.63 9.14
CA VAL A 33 -19.64 5.51 10.14
C VAL A 33 -18.80 6.57 9.46
N LEU A 34 -18.23 6.26 8.31
CA LEU A 34 -17.45 7.22 7.50
C LEU A 34 -18.25 7.72 6.29
N GLN A 35 -18.10 9.01 6.00
CA GLN A 35 -18.64 9.62 4.79
C GLN A 35 -17.69 9.34 3.65
N SER A 36 -18.15 8.67 2.60
CA SER A 36 -17.37 8.40 1.39
C SER A 36 -17.72 9.35 0.26
N SER A 37 -16.74 9.59 -0.59
CA SER A 37 -16.98 10.19 -1.90
C SER A 37 -17.55 9.14 -2.87
N LYS A 38 -18.23 9.61 -3.93
CA LYS A 38 -18.72 8.70 -4.99
C LYS A 38 -17.57 7.92 -5.65
N LEU A 39 -16.39 8.52 -5.73
CA LEU A 39 -15.20 7.88 -6.29
C LEU A 39 -14.74 6.72 -5.41
N GLU A 40 -14.58 6.94 -4.10
CA GLU A 40 -14.17 5.90 -3.15
C GLU A 40 -15.16 4.72 -3.12
N ASP A 41 -16.46 5.02 -3.20
CA ASP A 41 -17.49 3.97 -3.29
C ASP A 41 -17.41 3.17 -4.60
N CYS A 42 -17.07 3.82 -5.72
CA CYS A 42 -16.84 3.12 -6.99
C CYS A 42 -15.60 2.23 -6.91
N ILE A 43 -14.48 2.76 -6.39
CA ILE A 43 -13.24 2.00 -6.22
C ILE A 43 -13.48 0.77 -5.36
N TYR A 44 -14.10 0.92 -4.18
CA TYR A 44 -14.41 -0.24 -3.33
C TYR A 44 -15.28 -1.28 -4.03
N ARG A 45 -16.31 -0.84 -4.77
CA ARG A 45 -17.22 -1.73 -5.51
C ARG A 45 -16.48 -2.49 -6.61
N ASP A 46 -15.59 -1.81 -7.33
CA ASP A 46 -14.80 -2.45 -8.39
C ASP A 46 -13.78 -3.43 -7.81
N LEU A 47 -13.18 -3.10 -6.65
CA LEU A 47 -12.27 -3.99 -5.92
C LEU A 47 -12.99 -5.24 -5.39
N SER A 48 -14.21 -5.10 -4.88
CA SER A 48 -14.97 -6.20 -4.26
C SER A 48 -15.74 -7.07 -5.25
N ARG A 49 -15.90 -6.65 -6.51
CA ARG A 49 -16.75 -7.33 -7.50
C ARG A 49 -16.38 -8.79 -7.75
N ASP A 50 -15.07 -9.09 -7.76
CA ASP A 50 -14.56 -10.42 -8.12
C ASP A 50 -14.00 -11.17 -6.89
N ASP A 51 -14.30 -10.71 -5.69
CA ASP A 51 -13.86 -11.33 -4.44
C ASP A 51 -14.99 -12.16 -3.80
N GLU A 52 -15.19 -13.36 -4.33
CA GLU A 52 -16.19 -14.31 -3.83
C GLU A 52 -15.99 -14.63 -2.33
N ASN A 53 -14.75 -14.64 -1.85
CA ASN A 53 -14.46 -14.95 -0.45
C ASN A 53 -14.98 -13.84 0.47
N MET A 54 -14.72 -12.58 0.11
CA MET A 54 -15.24 -11.44 0.88
C MET A 54 -16.76 -11.36 0.83
N GLU A 55 -17.36 -11.64 -0.33
CA GLU A 55 -18.82 -11.67 -0.46
C GLU A 55 -19.44 -12.73 0.44
N ASN A 56 -18.90 -13.95 0.46
CA ASN A 56 -19.34 -15.03 1.34
C ASN A 56 -19.23 -14.66 2.83
N ILE A 57 -18.09 -14.09 3.26
CA ILE A 57 -17.90 -13.62 4.64
C ILE A 57 -18.94 -12.54 4.99
N GLN A 58 -19.14 -11.56 4.11
CA GLN A 58 -20.11 -10.51 4.35
C GLN A 58 -21.53 -11.02 4.44
N GLN A 59 -21.95 -11.98 3.60
CA GLN A 59 -23.27 -12.58 3.63
C GLN A 59 -23.51 -13.42 4.90
N GLU A 60 -22.55 -14.26 5.27
CA GLU A 60 -22.63 -15.07 6.50
C GLU A 60 -22.74 -14.17 7.74
N VAL A 61 -21.86 -13.19 7.82
CA VAL A 61 -21.79 -12.28 8.98
C VAL A 61 -22.96 -11.30 9.02
N ALA A 62 -23.48 -10.84 7.87
CA ALA A 62 -24.66 -9.96 7.81
C ALA A 62 -25.91 -10.60 8.41
N SER A 63 -25.99 -11.94 8.46
CA SER A 63 -27.07 -12.64 9.15
C SER A 63 -27.09 -12.38 10.66
N LYS A 64 -25.90 -12.12 11.24
CA LYS A 64 -25.69 -11.84 12.67
C LYS A 64 -25.68 -10.34 12.97
N LEU A 65 -25.00 -9.56 12.14
CA LEU A 65 -24.86 -8.11 12.25
C LEU A 65 -25.15 -7.46 10.88
N HIS A 66 -26.29 -6.85 10.72
CA HIS A 66 -26.74 -6.27 9.44
C HIS A 66 -25.81 -5.17 8.94
N SER A 67 -25.24 -4.39 9.85
CA SER A 67 -24.33 -3.28 9.54
C SER A 67 -22.89 -3.72 9.16
N PHE A 68 -22.57 -5.01 9.16
CA PHE A 68 -21.21 -5.51 8.91
C PHE A 68 -20.66 -5.21 7.51
N PRO A 69 -21.43 -5.31 6.40
CA PRO A 69 -20.95 -4.90 5.09
C PRO A 69 -20.59 -3.40 5.01
N ALA A 70 -21.30 -2.56 5.79
CA ALA A 70 -20.96 -1.16 5.92
C ALA A 70 -19.65 -0.95 6.68
N LEU A 71 -19.42 -1.74 7.74
CA LEU A 71 -18.15 -1.76 8.48
C LEU A 71 -16.97 -2.11 7.58
N SER A 72 -17.06 -3.16 6.75
CA SER A 72 -16.01 -3.52 5.79
C SER A 72 -15.59 -2.34 4.91
N ARG A 73 -16.59 -1.59 4.40
CA ARG A 73 -16.33 -0.39 3.59
C ARG A 73 -15.69 0.73 4.40
N ASP A 74 -16.13 0.93 5.64
CA ASP A 74 -15.56 1.95 6.52
C ASP A 74 -14.11 1.64 6.89
N ILE A 75 -13.76 0.37 7.08
CA ILE A 75 -12.37 -0.07 7.30
C ILE A 75 -11.53 0.20 6.06
N PHE A 76 -11.99 -0.21 4.86
CA PHE A 76 -11.29 0.12 3.62
C PHE A 76 -11.07 1.63 3.50
N GLN A 77 -12.11 2.43 3.70
CA GLN A 77 -12.04 3.88 3.61
C GLN A 77 -11.10 4.48 4.66
N SER A 78 -11.06 3.94 5.89
CA SER A 78 -10.15 4.41 6.94
C SER A 78 -8.68 4.22 6.54
N PHE A 79 -8.36 3.15 5.82
CA PHE A 79 -7.02 2.85 5.33
C PHE A 79 -6.67 3.66 4.08
N TYR A 80 -7.60 3.73 3.12
CA TYR A 80 -7.39 4.33 1.80
C TYR A 80 -7.46 5.85 1.79
N SER A 81 -8.48 6.44 2.45
CA SER A 81 -8.84 7.86 2.32
C SER A 81 -7.84 8.77 3.04
N LEU A 82 -7.40 9.86 2.40
CA LEU A 82 -6.47 10.82 2.99
C LEU A 82 -7.04 11.47 4.27
N PHE A 83 -8.31 11.88 4.22
CA PHE A 83 -9.01 12.53 5.32
C PHE A 83 -10.39 11.91 5.53
N PRO A 84 -10.49 10.75 6.20
CA PRO A 84 -11.78 10.13 6.46
C PRO A 84 -12.63 11.02 7.38
N LYS A 85 -13.83 11.39 6.92
CA LYS A 85 -14.79 12.18 7.69
C LYS A 85 -15.81 11.26 8.34
N ARG A 86 -16.14 11.53 9.61
CA ARG A 86 -17.18 10.77 10.33
C ARG A 86 -18.57 11.29 9.99
N THR A 87 -19.52 10.38 9.99
CA THR A 87 -20.95 10.68 9.93
C THR A 87 -21.41 11.10 11.31
N ASP A 88 -22.33 12.07 11.37
CA ASP A 88 -22.93 12.53 12.62
C ASP A 88 -23.64 11.35 13.33
N ALA A 89 -23.49 11.25 14.64
CA ALA A 89 -24.02 10.15 15.44
C ALA A 89 -25.54 9.99 15.30
N ASP A 90 -26.27 11.10 15.13
CA ASP A 90 -27.74 11.10 14.99
C ASP A 90 -28.23 10.45 13.69
N ARG A 91 -27.36 10.37 12.68
CA ARG A 91 -27.63 9.75 11.38
C ARG A 91 -27.28 8.27 11.33
N LEU A 92 -26.63 7.74 12.37
CA LEU A 92 -26.25 6.34 12.42
C LEU A 92 -27.40 5.45 12.91
N THR A 93 -27.43 4.22 12.39
CA THR A 93 -28.25 3.17 13.00
C THR A 93 -27.70 2.78 14.38
N ALA A 94 -28.50 2.08 15.18
CA ALA A 94 -28.06 1.63 16.50
C ALA A 94 -26.85 0.70 16.44
N GLU A 95 -26.87 -0.25 15.51
CA GLU A 95 -25.75 -1.17 15.30
C GLU A 95 -24.48 -0.40 14.90
N ALA A 96 -24.59 0.49 13.92
CA ALA A 96 -23.46 1.29 13.47
C ALA A 96 -22.89 2.18 14.58
N GLN A 97 -23.74 2.79 15.39
CA GLN A 97 -23.31 3.66 16.50
C GLN A 97 -22.66 2.88 17.65
N LYS A 98 -23.23 1.73 18.04
CA LYS A 98 -22.81 0.99 19.23
C LYS A 98 -21.76 -0.08 18.95
N PHE A 99 -21.67 -0.57 17.73
CA PHE A 99 -20.68 -1.57 17.31
C PHE A 99 -19.66 -1.00 16.34
N ASN A 100 -20.07 -0.61 15.11
CA ASN A 100 -19.12 -0.20 14.07
C ASN A 100 -18.28 1.00 14.47
N ALA A 101 -18.89 2.04 15.06
CA ALA A 101 -18.18 3.24 15.47
C ALA A 101 -17.15 2.96 16.57
N LYS A 102 -17.51 2.16 17.59
CA LYS A 102 -16.59 1.79 18.67
C LYS A 102 -15.44 0.91 18.17
N LEU A 103 -15.74 -0.03 17.27
CA LEU A 103 -14.72 -0.88 16.67
C LEU A 103 -13.76 -0.04 15.82
N LEU A 104 -14.26 0.89 15.02
CA LEU A 104 -13.45 1.81 14.23
C LEU A 104 -12.60 2.74 15.12
N ASP A 105 -13.11 3.17 16.30
CA ASP A 105 -12.32 3.91 17.29
C ASP A 105 -11.10 3.09 17.75
N HIS A 106 -11.31 1.83 18.11
CA HIS A 106 -10.21 0.94 18.50
C HIS A 106 -9.21 0.70 17.38
N VAL A 107 -9.66 0.60 16.12
CA VAL A 107 -8.77 0.49 14.96
C VAL A 107 -7.91 1.74 14.80
N THR A 108 -8.51 2.93 14.88
CA THR A 108 -7.78 4.20 14.70
C THR A 108 -6.86 4.55 15.87
N GLU A 109 -7.13 4.01 17.06
CA GLU A 109 -6.29 4.16 18.27
C GLU A 109 -5.18 3.10 18.36
N ASP A 110 -5.17 2.09 17.48
CA ASP A 110 -4.18 1.02 17.52
C ASP A 110 -2.79 1.51 17.08
N ALA A 111 -1.75 0.91 17.67
CA ALA A 111 -0.36 1.29 17.42
C ALA A 111 0.10 1.02 15.97
N ASP A 112 -0.47 0.01 15.32
CA ASP A 112 -0.13 -0.38 13.94
C ASP A 112 -0.94 0.39 12.89
N TYR A 113 -2.00 1.10 13.28
CA TYR A 113 -2.82 1.88 12.36
C TYR A 113 -2.04 2.93 11.54
N PRO A 114 -1.12 3.73 12.12
CA PRO A 114 -0.31 4.67 11.34
C PRO A 114 0.55 3.98 10.27
N THR A 115 1.03 2.77 10.56
CA THR A 115 1.80 1.95 9.61
C THR A 115 0.92 1.54 8.43
N ILE A 116 -0.27 0.96 8.71
CA ILE A 116 -1.24 0.61 7.65
C ILE A 116 -1.57 1.84 6.82
N LYS A 117 -1.87 2.96 7.48
CA LYS A 117 -2.25 4.21 6.84
C LYS A 117 -1.17 4.69 5.86
N SER A 118 0.10 4.68 6.27
CA SER A 118 1.22 5.09 5.41
C SER A 118 1.40 4.21 4.17
N ILE A 119 1.06 2.93 4.28
CA ILE A 119 1.14 1.97 3.18
C ILE A 119 -0.06 2.09 2.24
N CYS A 120 -1.26 2.21 2.80
CA CYS A 120 -2.53 2.06 2.08
C CYS A 120 -3.07 3.36 1.51
N GLU A 121 -2.63 4.52 2.02
CA GLU A 121 -3.17 5.82 1.63
C GLU A 121 -3.03 6.09 0.14
N GLY A 122 -4.17 6.23 -0.57
CA GLY A 122 -4.23 6.44 -2.01
C GLY A 122 -3.84 5.23 -2.86
N ARG A 123 -3.61 4.06 -2.25
CA ARG A 123 -3.24 2.82 -2.95
C ARG A 123 -4.35 1.79 -2.82
N GLU A 124 -4.91 1.38 -3.95
CA GLU A 124 -6.13 0.57 -4.00
C GLU A 124 -5.95 -0.85 -3.46
N LEU A 125 -5.03 -1.62 -4.04
CA LEU A 125 -4.83 -3.02 -3.69
C LEU A 125 -4.33 -3.23 -2.26
N PRO A 126 -3.31 -2.50 -1.76
CA PRO A 126 -2.88 -2.64 -0.37
C PRO A 126 -4.00 -2.33 0.63
N ALA A 127 -4.79 -1.26 0.37
CA ALA A 127 -5.89 -0.87 1.24
C ALA A 127 -7.03 -1.91 1.25
N TYR A 128 -7.36 -2.45 0.07
CA TYR A 128 -8.41 -3.45 -0.06
C TYR A 128 -8.02 -4.77 0.60
N GLU A 129 -6.83 -5.28 0.31
CA GLU A 129 -6.33 -6.54 0.86
C GLU A 129 -6.18 -6.47 2.40
N ALA A 130 -5.69 -5.34 2.92
CA ALA A 130 -5.63 -5.11 4.36
C ALA A 130 -7.03 -5.06 5.00
N ALA A 131 -7.98 -4.37 4.36
CA ALA A 131 -9.36 -4.30 4.84
C ALA A 131 -10.06 -5.66 4.77
N SER A 132 -9.78 -6.44 3.73
CA SER A 132 -10.29 -7.79 3.54
C SER A 132 -9.79 -8.73 4.65
N GLU A 133 -8.49 -8.72 4.93
CA GLU A 133 -7.88 -9.52 6.01
C GLU A 133 -8.45 -9.12 7.39
N PHE A 134 -8.53 -7.81 7.67
CA PHE A 134 -9.16 -7.31 8.89
C PHE A 134 -10.59 -7.81 9.03
N THR A 135 -11.39 -7.65 7.96
CA THR A 135 -12.80 -8.04 7.94
C THR A 135 -12.97 -9.55 8.16
N ALA A 136 -12.12 -10.36 7.55
CA ALA A 136 -12.12 -11.81 7.73
C ALA A 136 -11.81 -12.20 9.19
N LYS A 137 -10.80 -11.58 9.80
CA LYS A 137 -10.42 -11.83 11.22
C LYS A 137 -11.52 -11.42 12.18
N ILE A 138 -12.13 -10.24 11.98
CA ILE A 138 -13.25 -9.77 12.82
C ILE A 138 -14.48 -10.64 12.61
N GLY A 139 -14.77 -11.03 11.35
CA GLY A 139 -15.90 -11.94 11.04
C GLY A 139 -15.79 -13.28 11.76
N ALA A 140 -14.59 -13.87 11.77
CA ALA A 140 -14.33 -15.13 12.49
C ALA A 140 -14.50 -15.01 14.02
N GLN A 141 -14.29 -13.83 14.60
CA GLN A 141 -14.41 -13.56 16.04
C GLN A 141 -15.72 -12.84 16.41
N LEU A 142 -16.64 -12.69 15.47
CA LEU A 142 -17.82 -11.82 15.63
C LEU A 142 -18.69 -12.21 16.82
N ASP A 143 -18.95 -13.49 17.03
CA ASP A 143 -19.82 -13.96 18.13
C ASP A 143 -19.25 -13.54 19.50
N GLY A 144 -17.94 -13.65 19.69
CA GLY A 144 -17.26 -13.15 20.88
C GLY A 144 -17.39 -11.62 21.00
N LEU A 145 -17.07 -10.89 19.94
CA LEU A 145 -17.13 -9.43 19.91
C LEU A 145 -18.55 -8.89 20.13
N LEU A 146 -19.57 -9.53 19.58
CA LEU A 146 -20.96 -9.16 19.82
C LEU A 146 -21.37 -9.31 21.29
N SER A 147 -20.90 -10.39 21.95
CA SER A 147 -21.16 -10.58 23.38
C SER A 147 -20.39 -9.58 24.25
N GLU A 148 -19.17 -9.22 23.86
CA GLU A 148 -18.30 -8.29 24.58
C GLU A 148 -18.69 -6.82 24.39
N LEU A 149 -19.10 -6.41 23.19
CA LEU A 149 -19.54 -5.07 22.86
C LEU A 149 -21.00 -4.82 23.18
N GLY A 150 -21.86 -5.78 22.86
CA GLY A 150 -23.31 -5.64 22.93
C GLY A 150 -23.98 -6.28 24.15
N GLY A 151 -23.26 -7.05 24.95
CA GLY A 151 -23.84 -7.89 25.98
C GLY A 151 -24.33 -9.23 25.42
N LYS A 152 -25.28 -9.88 26.09
CA LYS A 152 -25.80 -11.19 25.68
C LYS A 152 -26.31 -11.19 24.25
N ASP A 153 -26.25 -12.34 23.59
CA ASP A 153 -26.72 -12.55 22.22
C ASP A 153 -28.06 -11.89 21.95
N GLY A 154 -28.13 -11.07 20.93
CA GLY A 154 -29.35 -10.39 20.51
C GLY A 154 -29.64 -9.03 21.17
N THR A 155 -28.83 -8.54 22.11
CA THR A 155 -29.05 -7.22 22.75
C THR A 155 -29.03 -6.08 21.73
N LEU A 156 -28.08 -6.09 20.76
CA LEU A 156 -28.03 -5.11 19.68
C LEU A 156 -29.28 -5.17 18.78
N LYS A 157 -29.71 -6.38 18.39
CA LYS A 157 -30.97 -6.56 17.63
C LYS A 157 -32.20 -6.09 18.42
N THR A 158 -32.19 -6.27 19.74
CA THR A 158 -33.26 -5.76 20.63
C THR A 158 -33.24 -4.24 20.67
N LEU A 159 -32.06 -3.63 20.74
CA LEU A 159 -31.90 -2.17 20.70
C LEU A 159 -32.41 -1.59 19.37
N GLU A 160 -32.09 -2.21 18.25
CA GLU A 160 -32.56 -1.80 16.93
C GLU A 160 -34.10 -1.89 16.82
N LYS A 161 -34.70 -3.00 17.26
CA LYS A 161 -36.15 -3.14 17.30
C LYS A 161 -36.82 -2.09 18.20
N LEU A 162 -36.21 -1.78 19.35
CA LEU A 162 -36.72 -0.76 20.25
C LEU A 162 -36.60 0.64 19.65
N GLN A 163 -35.49 0.95 18.95
CA GLN A 163 -35.37 2.21 18.26
C GLN A 163 -36.32 2.34 17.05
N ALA A 164 -36.57 1.26 16.31
CA ALA A 164 -37.59 1.25 15.26
C ALA A 164 -39.00 1.49 15.85
N ALA A 165 -39.30 0.83 16.95
CA ALA A 165 -40.58 1.03 17.66
C ALA A 165 -40.70 2.45 18.27
N GLN A 166 -39.60 3.03 18.77
CA GLN A 166 -39.50 4.42 19.22
C GLN A 166 -39.81 5.39 18.08
N ASN A 167 -39.15 5.21 16.92
CA ASN A 167 -39.37 6.06 15.75
C ASN A 167 -40.83 5.98 15.26
N GLN A 168 -41.40 4.77 15.20
CA GLN A 168 -42.80 4.60 14.84
C GLN A 168 -43.75 5.29 15.82
N ALA A 169 -43.50 5.16 17.13
CA ALA A 169 -44.31 5.82 18.15
C ALA A 169 -44.19 7.36 18.07
N GLN A 170 -43.00 7.87 17.80
CA GLN A 170 -42.77 9.31 17.58
C GLN A 170 -43.48 9.82 16.32
N GLN A 171 -43.43 9.06 15.21
CA GLN A 171 -44.16 9.42 13.98
C GLN A 171 -45.69 9.45 14.21
N LYS A 172 -46.23 8.43 14.85
CA LYS A 172 -47.66 8.41 15.21
C LYS A 172 -48.06 9.61 16.08
N LEU A 173 -47.21 9.94 17.06
CA LEU A 173 -47.45 11.12 17.89
C LEU A 173 -47.43 12.42 17.07
N ALA A 174 -46.49 12.54 16.13
CA ALA A 174 -46.40 13.69 15.24
C ALA A 174 -47.63 13.81 14.33
N GLU A 175 -48.11 12.70 13.75
CA GLU A 175 -49.30 12.65 12.91
C GLU A 175 -50.56 13.06 13.69
N ILE A 176 -50.74 12.56 14.92
CA ILE A 176 -51.88 12.92 15.76
C ILE A 176 -51.83 14.39 16.19
N LEU A 177 -50.62 14.94 16.47
CA LEU A 177 -50.42 16.33 16.79
C LEU A 177 -50.75 17.25 15.59
N GLU A 178 -50.43 16.84 14.38
CA GLU A 178 -50.77 17.57 13.14
C GLU A 178 -52.29 17.56 12.91
N GLN A 179 -52.98 16.43 13.10
CA GLN A 179 -54.42 16.33 13.04
C GLN A 179 -55.11 17.21 14.10
N MET A 180 -54.53 17.32 15.31
CA MET A 180 -55.04 18.18 16.37
C MET A 180 -54.87 19.66 16.07
N ARG A 181 -53.83 20.03 15.29
CA ARG A 181 -53.60 21.41 14.85
C ARG A 181 -54.67 21.90 13.87
N ASP A 182 -55.15 20.98 13.03
CA ASP A 182 -56.13 21.27 11.99
C ASP A 182 -57.59 21.10 12.45
N SER A 183 -57.82 20.55 13.64
CA SER A 183 -59.14 20.24 14.17
C SER A 183 -59.49 21.11 15.38
N ALA A 184 -60.72 21.62 15.46
CA ALA A 184 -61.22 22.25 16.69
C ALA A 184 -61.23 21.25 17.86
N LEU A 185 -60.99 21.71 19.10
CA LEU A 185 -60.93 20.97 20.36
C LEU A 185 -61.80 19.70 20.39
N ASN A 186 -61.16 18.55 20.22
CA ASN A 186 -61.85 17.25 20.26
C ASN A 186 -61.27 16.41 21.42
N PRO A 187 -62.06 16.09 22.48
CA PRO A 187 -61.57 15.36 23.66
C PRO A 187 -60.96 13.97 23.33
N THR A 188 -61.43 13.35 22.26
CA THR A 188 -60.91 12.03 21.83
C THR A 188 -59.52 12.12 21.24
N LEU A 189 -59.18 13.23 20.56
CA LEU A 189 -57.86 13.49 20.04
C LEU A 189 -56.87 13.87 21.17
N GLU A 190 -57.34 14.61 22.19
CA GLU A 190 -56.52 14.92 23.37
C GLU A 190 -56.09 13.65 24.09
N GLN A 191 -57.00 12.70 24.30
CA GLN A 191 -56.68 11.40 24.91
C GLN A 191 -55.71 10.60 24.04
N ALA A 192 -55.90 10.60 22.71
CA ALA A 192 -55.01 9.91 21.77
C ALA A 192 -53.60 10.49 21.78
N VAL A 193 -53.43 11.82 21.93
CA VAL A 193 -52.11 12.46 22.09
C VAL A 193 -51.43 12.01 23.38
N ILE A 194 -52.17 11.95 24.50
CA ILE A 194 -51.64 11.52 25.80
C ILE A 194 -51.16 10.07 25.70
N ASP A 195 -51.99 9.19 25.13
CA ASP A 195 -51.64 7.78 24.98
C ASP A 195 -50.43 7.56 24.05
N ALA A 196 -50.38 8.26 22.91
CA ALA A 196 -49.25 8.21 21.99
C ALA A 196 -47.97 8.79 22.62
N ALA A 197 -48.06 9.87 23.40
CA ALA A 197 -46.94 10.45 24.12
C ALA A 197 -46.39 9.48 25.18
N ASN A 198 -47.27 8.86 25.97
CA ASN A 198 -46.86 7.86 26.96
C ASN A 198 -46.20 6.64 26.30
N GLN A 199 -46.73 6.20 25.17
CA GLN A 199 -46.15 5.10 24.41
C GLN A 199 -44.78 5.45 23.86
N ALA A 200 -44.62 6.64 23.27
CA ALA A 200 -43.33 7.13 22.76
C ALA A 200 -42.29 7.28 23.88
N GLU A 201 -42.73 7.79 25.07
CA GLU A 201 -41.87 7.91 26.25
C GLU A 201 -41.39 6.55 26.76
N SER A 202 -42.34 5.60 26.93
CA SER A 202 -42.00 4.24 27.37
C SER A 202 -41.00 3.56 26.43
N LYS A 203 -41.19 3.68 25.11
CA LYS A 203 -40.23 3.13 24.12
C LYS A 203 -38.90 3.82 24.16
N THR A 204 -38.85 5.13 24.36
CA THR A 204 -37.62 5.90 24.53
C THR A 204 -36.84 5.44 25.75
N GLN A 205 -37.50 5.32 26.91
CA GLN A 205 -36.86 4.85 28.14
C GLN A 205 -36.32 3.42 28.02
N GLN A 206 -37.08 2.52 27.36
CA GLN A 206 -36.63 1.16 27.09
C GLN A 206 -35.38 1.15 26.20
N ALA A 207 -35.36 1.91 25.10
CA ALA A 207 -34.24 2.00 24.20
C ALA A 207 -33.00 2.59 24.89
N GLU A 208 -33.15 3.66 25.68
CA GLU A 208 -32.09 4.26 26.47
C GLU A 208 -31.50 3.32 27.52
N ALA A 209 -32.33 2.55 28.20
CA ALA A 209 -31.86 1.59 29.20
C ALA A 209 -30.99 0.49 28.56
N VAL A 210 -31.43 -0.06 27.42
CA VAL A 210 -30.68 -1.06 26.68
C VAL A 210 -29.39 -0.43 26.10
N ALA A 211 -29.46 0.79 25.57
CA ALA A 211 -28.29 1.49 25.05
C ALA A 211 -27.22 1.73 26.14
N LYS A 212 -27.65 2.12 27.36
CA LYS A 212 -26.74 2.27 28.51
C LYS A 212 -26.11 0.94 28.91
N MET A 213 -26.87 -0.15 28.89
CA MET A 213 -26.39 -1.49 29.22
C MET A 213 -25.28 -1.93 28.22
N VAL A 214 -25.48 -1.69 26.91
CA VAL A 214 -24.48 -1.93 25.89
C VAL A 214 -23.21 -1.10 26.14
N ASP A 215 -23.35 0.18 26.51
CA ASP A 215 -22.19 1.05 26.77
C ASP A 215 -21.40 0.60 28.01
N VAL A 216 -22.09 0.17 29.09
CA VAL A 216 -21.44 -0.37 30.29
C VAL A 216 -20.68 -1.65 29.97
N THR A 217 -21.32 -2.59 29.24
CA THR A 217 -20.68 -3.85 28.84
C THR A 217 -19.43 -3.60 27.98
N ALA A 218 -19.53 -2.74 26.97
CA ALA A 218 -18.39 -2.37 26.13
C ALA A 218 -17.25 -1.73 26.93
N THR A 219 -17.56 -0.94 27.97
CA THR A 219 -16.56 -0.32 28.83
C THR A 219 -15.87 -1.36 29.72
N GLN A 220 -16.62 -2.31 30.26
CA GLN A 220 -16.06 -3.39 31.08
C GLN A 220 -15.13 -4.30 30.29
N ASN A 221 -15.47 -4.61 29.03
CA ASN A 221 -14.72 -5.53 28.16
C ASN A 221 -13.70 -4.81 27.26
N LYS A 222 -13.46 -3.52 27.47
CA LYS A 222 -12.58 -2.70 26.61
C LYS A 222 -11.22 -3.34 26.33
N ALA A 223 -10.61 -3.99 27.31
CA ALA A 223 -9.29 -4.61 27.17
C ALA A 223 -9.32 -5.81 26.21
N VAL A 224 -10.34 -6.66 26.31
CA VAL A 224 -10.51 -7.85 25.46
C VAL A 224 -10.82 -7.45 24.02
N ILE A 225 -11.75 -6.50 23.86
CA ILE A 225 -12.10 -5.94 22.55
C ILE A 225 -10.86 -5.35 21.87
N ARG A 226 -10.06 -4.56 22.61
CA ARG A 226 -8.84 -3.96 22.10
C ARG A 226 -7.83 -5.03 21.68
N GLN A 227 -7.69 -6.11 22.42
CA GLN A 227 -6.78 -7.21 22.06
C GLN A 227 -7.22 -7.88 20.76
N SER A 228 -8.52 -8.19 20.60
CA SER A 228 -9.07 -8.80 19.38
C SER A 228 -8.91 -7.88 18.17
N VAL A 229 -9.17 -6.59 18.33
CA VAL A 229 -9.00 -5.58 17.28
C VAL A 229 -7.53 -5.43 16.91
N SER A 230 -6.63 -5.34 17.90
CA SER A 230 -5.18 -5.20 17.68
C SER A 230 -4.62 -6.41 16.91
N ALA A 231 -5.06 -7.62 17.21
CA ALA A 231 -4.68 -8.81 16.44
C ALA A 231 -5.14 -8.73 14.97
N ALA A 232 -6.35 -8.22 14.71
CA ALA A 232 -6.86 -8.04 13.37
C ALA A 232 -6.13 -6.90 12.62
N VAL A 233 -5.82 -5.79 13.31
CA VAL A 233 -5.04 -4.67 12.76
C VAL A 233 -3.62 -5.12 12.42
N GLY A 234 -2.96 -5.88 13.30
CA GLY A 234 -1.65 -6.46 13.04
C GLY A 234 -1.63 -7.37 11.80
N ALA A 235 -2.63 -8.24 11.65
CA ALA A 235 -2.77 -9.08 10.45
C ALA A 235 -2.98 -8.24 9.18
N ALA A 236 -3.81 -7.20 9.26
CA ALA A 236 -4.02 -6.26 8.15
C ALA A 236 -2.73 -5.51 7.78
N ALA A 237 -1.92 -5.11 8.77
CA ALA A 237 -0.64 -4.46 8.55
C ALA A 237 0.35 -5.36 7.81
N GLU A 238 0.47 -6.62 8.22
CA GLU A 238 1.33 -7.59 7.54
C GLU A 238 0.85 -7.85 6.10
N LYS A 239 -0.48 -7.93 5.89
CA LYS A 239 -1.05 -8.09 4.56
C LYS A 239 -0.79 -6.89 3.65
N ALA A 240 -0.95 -5.68 4.17
CA ALA A 240 -0.62 -4.44 3.45
C ALA A 240 0.87 -4.40 3.04
N LYS A 241 1.78 -4.75 3.96
CA LYS A 241 3.23 -4.83 3.70
C LYS A 241 3.55 -5.87 2.62
N GLU A 242 2.94 -7.05 2.69
CA GLU A 242 3.11 -8.10 1.68
C GLU A 242 2.74 -7.58 0.28
N VAL A 243 1.55 -6.99 0.14
CA VAL A 243 1.07 -6.47 -1.14
C VAL A 243 1.96 -5.34 -1.65
N GLN A 244 2.32 -4.40 -0.78
CA GLN A 244 3.25 -3.32 -1.12
C GLN A 244 4.60 -3.85 -1.58
N MET A 245 5.15 -4.84 -0.87
CA MET A 245 6.42 -5.47 -1.18
C MET A 245 6.38 -6.14 -2.56
N ILE A 246 5.33 -6.92 -2.85
CA ILE A 246 5.19 -7.61 -4.13
C ILE A 246 5.01 -6.61 -5.27
N LEU A 247 4.07 -5.68 -5.15
CA LEU A 247 3.81 -4.71 -6.21
C LEU A 247 4.98 -3.73 -6.38
N GLY A 248 5.60 -3.27 -5.30
CA GLY A 248 6.79 -2.42 -5.36
C GLY A 248 8.00 -3.13 -5.98
N ALA A 249 8.08 -4.47 -5.84
CA ALA A 249 9.14 -5.26 -6.45
C ALA A 249 8.92 -5.51 -7.96
N TRP A 250 7.69 -5.77 -8.40
CA TRP A 250 7.41 -6.29 -9.72
C TRP A 250 6.57 -5.37 -10.61
N SER A 251 5.75 -4.47 -10.06
CA SER A 251 4.94 -3.56 -10.87
C SER A 251 5.77 -2.39 -11.40
N ASP A 252 5.41 -1.92 -12.58
CA ASP A 252 5.96 -0.68 -13.16
C ASP A 252 5.21 0.57 -12.62
N ASP A 253 4.08 0.39 -11.94
CA ASP A 253 3.28 1.45 -11.33
C ASP A 253 3.42 1.41 -9.80
N ASP A 254 4.43 2.12 -9.29
CA ASP A 254 4.71 2.23 -7.85
C ASP A 254 3.76 3.20 -7.11
N GLY A 255 2.94 3.96 -7.84
CA GLY A 255 2.16 5.06 -7.29
C GLY A 255 0.85 4.62 -6.66
N THR A 256 -0.12 4.30 -7.49
CA THR A 256 -1.52 4.03 -7.09
C THR A 256 -1.80 2.58 -6.76
N MET A 257 -0.97 1.66 -7.25
CA MET A 257 -1.15 0.20 -7.09
C MET A 257 -2.60 -0.21 -7.39
N GLU A 258 -3.11 0.26 -8.53
CA GLU A 258 -4.49 0.06 -8.96
C GLU A 258 -4.81 -1.42 -9.20
N LYS A 259 -6.06 -1.79 -9.00
CA LYS A 259 -6.56 -3.11 -9.40
C LYS A 259 -6.67 -3.16 -10.93
N ASN A 260 -5.70 -3.79 -11.55
CA ASN A 260 -5.76 -4.17 -12.95
C ASN A 260 -5.45 -5.66 -13.11
N ALA A 261 -5.73 -6.22 -14.28
CA ALA A 261 -5.52 -7.65 -14.53
C ALA A 261 -4.04 -8.05 -14.30
N VAL A 262 -3.11 -7.16 -14.69
CA VAL A 262 -1.67 -7.39 -14.56
C VAL A 262 -1.25 -7.48 -13.10
N ASN A 263 -1.63 -6.51 -12.26
CA ASN A 263 -1.29 -6.50 -10.83
C ASN A 263 -1.94 -7.66 -10.07
N THR A 264 -3.17 -8.03 -10.43
CA THR A 264 -3.87 -9.16 -9.80
C THR A 264 -3.22 -10.49 -10.13
N GLU A 265 -2.90 -10.71 -11.42
CA GLU A 265 -2.19 -11.92 -11.87
C GLU A 265 -0.80 -12.01 -11.25
N LEU A 266 -0.10 -10.89 -11.18
CA LEU A 266 1.22 -10.79 -10.56
C LEU A 266 1.19 -11.16 -9.07
N LEU A 267 0.24 -10.61 -8.30
CA LEU A 267 0.06 -10.97 -6.89
C LEU A 267 -0.20 -12.47 -6.71
N GLN A 268 -1.07 -13.05 -7.52
CA GLN A 268 -1.37 -14.49 -7.46
C GLN A 268 -0.13 -15.33 -7.79
N LYS A 269 0.59 -14.99 -8.86
CA LYS A 269 1.78 -15.71 -9.28
C LYS A 269 2.89 -15.67 -8.25
N VAL A 270 3.19 -14.49 -7.67
CA VAL A 270 4.24 -14.35 -6.66
C VAL A 270 3.86 -15.07 -5.37
N ARG A 271 2.59 -15.01 -4.94
CA ARG A 271 2.10 -15.75 -3.76
C ARG A 271 2.21 -17.26 -3.91
N GLN A 272 2.03 -17.79 -5.12
CA GLN A 272 2.14 -19.21 -5.40
C GLN A 272 3.59 -19.71 -5.49
N ASN A 273 4.56 -18.81 -5.70
CA ASN A 273 5.96 -19.16 -5.87
C ASN A 273 6.82 -18.61 -4.73
N PRO A 274 7.25 -19.45 -3.77
CA PRO A 274 8.07 -19.02 -2.63
C PRO A 274 9.39 -18.34 -3.05
N ALA A 275 9.99 -18.76 -4.17
CA ALA A 275 11.23 -18.17 -4.66
C ALA A 275 11.02 -16.71 -5.10
N LEU A 276 9.94 -16.42 -5.82
CA LEU A 276 9.58 -15.05 -6.21
C LEU A 276 9.25 -14.19 -4.98
N LEU A 277 8.62 -14.76 -3.97
CA LEU A 277 8.32 -14.06 -2.73
C LEU A 277 9.59 -13.67 -1.97
N GLU A 278 10.59 -14.56 -1.88
CA GLU A 278 11.88 -14.24 -1.28
C GLU A 278 12.63 -13.15 -2.07
N ILE A 279 12.64 -13.24 -3.39
CA ILE A 279 13.24 -12.20 -4.26
C ILE A 279 12.55 -10.85 -4.02
N SER A 280 11.22 -10.83 -3.86
CA SER A 280 10.46 -9.60 -3.62
C SER A 280 10.90 -8.86 -2.37
N LYS A 281 11.33 -9.57 -1.32
CA LYS A 281 11.82 -8.97 -0.06
C LYS A 281 13.05 -8.07 -0.29
N HIS A 282 13.93 -8.49 -1.17
CA HIS A 282 15.17 -7.75 -1.49
C HIS A 282 14.94 -6.73 -2.61
N LEU A 283 14.23 -7.13 -3.66
CA LEU A 283 14.07 -6.33 -4.88
C LEU A 283 13.36 -4.99 -4.61
N GLY A 284 12.28 -4.99 -3.84
CA GLY A 284 11.57 -3.76 -3.47
C GLY A 284 12.48 -2.76 -2.75
N ARG A 285 13.32 -3.25 -1.81
CA ARG A 285 14.30 -2.43 -1.09
C ARG A 285 15.40 -1.89 -2.01
N PHE A 286 15.87 -2.70 -2.94
CA PHE A 286 16.92 -2.28 -3.87
C PHE A 286 16.42 -1.26 -4.89
N ARG A 287 15.18 -1.39 -5.35
CA ARG A 287 14.50 -0.38 -6.17
C ARG A 287 14.37 0.96 -5.44
N GLU A 288 14.06 0.93 -4.15
CA GLU A 288 14.03 2.15 -3.34
C GLU A 288 15.42 2.80 -3.23
N ILE A 289 16.47 2.02 -2.99
CA ILE A 289 17.86 2.51 -2.98
C ILE A 289 18.23 3.11 -4.33
N PHE A 290 17.84 2.48 -5.41
CA PHE A 290 18.04 2.99 -6.76
C PHE A 290 17.33 4.32 -6.99
N ALA A 291 16.06 4.43 -6.61
CA ALA A 291 15.30 5.66 -6.71
C ALA A 291 15.89 6.80 -5.85
N GLN A 292 16.41 6.48 -4.65
CA GLN A 292 17.13 7.44 -3.81
C GLN A 292 18.47 7.85 -4.44
N GLY A 293 19.22 6.90 -4.98
CA GLY A 293 20.48 7.14 -5.70
C GLY A 293 20.26 8.09 -6.87
N LYS A 294 19.21 7.87 -7.64
CA LYS A 294 18.79 8.74 -8.74
C LYS A 294 18.49 10.17 -8.25
N ARG A 295 17.71 10.32 -7.18
CA ARG A 295 17.43 11.65 -6.59
C ARG A 295 18.71 12.35 -6.13
N ASN A 296 19.63 11.63 -5.51
CA ASN A 296 20.91 12.13 -5.05
C ASN A 296 21.87 12.41 -6.23
N GLY A 297 21.88 11.58 -7.26
CA GLY A 297 22.63 11.77 -8.49
C GLY A 297 22.25 13.07 -9.19
N TYR A 298 20.95 13.40 -9.27
CA TYR A 298 20.48 14.71 -9.74
C TYR A 298 20.97 15.86 -8.85
N ALA A 299 21.17 15.64 -7.56
CA ALA A 299 21.70 16.65 -6.65
C ALA A 299 23.21 16.86 -6.79
N TYR A 300 23.97 15.81 -7.12
CA TYR A 300 25.44 15.86 -7.32
C TYR A 300 25.86 16.15 -8.77
N GLY A 301 25.03 15.82 -9.74
CA GLY A 301 25.23 16.10 -11.17
C GLY A 301 24.91 17.54 -11.57
N ARG A 302 25.11 18.52 -10.67
CA ARG A 302 25.03 19.94 -11.02
C ARG A 302 26.26 20.29 -11.85
N GLY A 303 26.21 20.02 -13.15
CA GLY A 303 27.20 20.48 -14.08
C GLY A 303 27.46 21.97 -13.94
N GLU A 304 28.65 22.43 -14.23
CA GLU A 304 29.01 23.84 -14.14
C GLU A 304 28.01 24.71 -14.88
N THR A 305 27.46 25.70 -14.17
CA THR A 305 26.58 26.71 -14.76
C THR A 305 27.41 27.67 -15.57
N TYR A 306 27.16 27.76 -16.87
CA TYR A 306 27.99 28.61 -17.76
C TYR A 306 27.19 29.75 -18.40
N ALA A 307 25.87 29.71 -18.41
CA ALA A 307 25.02 30.73 -19.00
C ALA A 307 23.66 30.79 -18.37
N LEU A 308 22.89 31.84 -18.66
CA LEU A 308 21.47 31.97 -18.36
C LEU A 308 20.67 31.76 -19.65
N GLU A 309 19.60 31.03 -19.58
CA GLU A 309 18.62 30.84 -20.65
C GLU A 309 17.21 31.10 -20.16
N LEU A 310 16.27 31.23 -21.08
CA LEU A 310 14.84 31.33 -20.77
C LEU A 310 14.18 29.97 -20.94
N GLY A 311 13.41 29.54 -19.95
CA GLY A 311 12.72 28.25 -19.98
C GLY A 311 11.61 28.15 -18.94
N ASN A 312 11.20 26.94 -18.64
CA ASN A 312 10.18 26.63 -17.62
C ASN A 312 10.61 25.53 -16.64
N ASP A 313 11.89 25.20 -16.58
CA ASP A 313 12.41 24.22 -15.64
C ASP A 313 12.66 24.88 -14.28
N LEU A 314 11.75 24.60 -13.33
CA LEU A 314 11.82 25.16 -11.98
C LEU A 314 13.07 24.72 -11.22
N SER A 315 13.62 23.54 -11.51
CA SER A 315 14.84 23.05 -10.85
C SER A 315 16.08 23.85 -11.21
N ARG A 316 16.06 24.52 -12.36
CA ARG A 316 17.13 25.35 -12.90
C ARG A 316 16.86 26.85 -12.76
N ALA A 317 15.65 27.23 -12.31
CA ALA A 317 15.29 28.64 -12.18
C ALA A 317 16.17 29.36 -11.15
N ILE A 318 16.56 30.59 -11.45
CA ILE A 318 17.36 31.41 -10.53
C ILE A 318 16.51 31.87 -9.33
N GLY A 319 17.15 32.03 -8.17
CA GLY A 319 16.46 32.42 -6.93
C GLY A 319 15.63 33.70 -7.04
N SER A 320 16.05 34.65 -7.89
CA SER A 320 15.29 35.89 -8.13
C SER A 320 13.96 35.69 -8.83
N GLU A 321 13.76 34.62 -9.62
CA GLU A 321 12.47 34.29 -10.21
C GLU A 321 11.50 33.78 -9.14
N PHE A 322 11.98 33.01 -8.16
CA PHE A 322 11.17 32.55 -7.02
C PHE A 322 10.79 33.68 -6.05
N ALA A 323 11.54 34.77 -6.01
CA ALA A 323 11.17 35.94 -5.22
C ALA A 323 9.80 36.53 -5.62
N MET A 324 9.35 36.29 -6.88
CA MET A 324 8.03 36.69 -7.33
C MET A 324 6.88 35.91 -6.64
N LEU A 325 7.17 34.77 -6.04
CA LEU A 325 6.19 34.01 -5.25
C LEU A 325 6.00 34.55 -3.84
N ALA A 326 6.88 35.44 -3.37
CA ALA A 326 6.81 36.01 -2.02
C ALA A 326 5.68 37.04 -1.86
N SER A 327 5.14 37.60 -2.95
CA SER A 327 4.05 38.56 -2.92
C SER A 327 2.88 38.13 -3.79
N PRO A 328 1.62 38.15 -3.29
CA PRO A 328 0.44 37.82 -4.08
C PRO A 328 0.28 38.64 -5.36
N GLN A 329 0.82 39.85 -5.39
CA GLN A 329 0.76 40.75 -6.54
C GLN A 329 1.69 40.31 -7.68
N THR A 330 2.78 39.62 -7.38
CA THR A 330 3.78 39.18 -8.36
C THR A 330 3.62 37.72 -8.79
N VAL A 331 2.84 36.92 -8.06
CA VAL A 331 2.53 35.51 -8.44
C VAL A 331 1.96 35.40 -9.85
N PRO A 332 1.00 36.24 -10.32
CA PRO A 332 0.50 36.13 -11.68
C PRO A 332 1.59 36.35 -12.75
N LEU A 333 2.57 37.22 -12.45
CA LEU A 333 3.70 37.43 -13.34
C LEU A 333 4.62 36.21 -13.44
N PHE A 334 4.87 35.53 -12.31
CA PHE A 334 5.61 34.28 -12.29
C PHE A 334 4.91 33.20 -13.11
N VAL A 335 3.60 33.00 -12.90
CA VAL A 335 2.80 32.02 -13.65
C VAL A 335 2.81 32.32 -15.16
N LYS A 336 2.66 33.59 -15.54
CA LYS A 336 2.75 34.00 -16.93
C LYS A 336 4.12 33.70 -17.55
N LYS A 337 5.21 34.00 -16.85
CA LYS A 337 6.57 33.68 -17.31
C LYS A 337 6.80 32.16 -17.43
N TYR A 338 6.28 31.39 -16.48
CA TYR A 338 6.36 29.92 -16.50
C TYR A 338 5.66 29.35 -17.72
N GLN A 339 4.40 29.77 -17.97
CA GLN A 339 3.60 29.33 -19.11
C GLN A 339 4.24 29.72 -20.46
N GLN A 340 4.86 30.90 -20.52
CA GLN A 340 5.52 31.40 -21.70
C GLN A 340 6.96 30.88 -21.88
N ARG A 341 7.45 30.01 -20.99
CA ARG A 341 8.84 29.51 -20.96
C ARG A 341 9.86 30.65 -20.90
N ARG A 342 9.58 31.68 -20.11
CA ARG A 342 10.41 32.88 -19.96
C ARG A 342 11.00 33.07 -18.57
N LEU A 343 11.00 32.04 -17.70
CA LEU A 343 11.76 32.07 -16.48
C LEU A 343 13.25 32.05 -16.79
N LYS A 344 14.01 32.91 -16.14
CA LYS A 344 15.46 32.83 -16.21
C LYS A 344 15.94 31.59 -15.46
N GLN A 345 16.65 30.75 -16.15
CA GLN A 345 17.18 29.49 -15.60
C GLN A 345 18.65 29.35 -15.96
N TYR A 346 19.36 28.59 -15.13
CA TYR A 346 20.74 28.27 -15.40
C TYR A 346 20.86 27.27 -16.54
N ARG A 347 21.65 27.59 -17.54
CA ARG A 347 22.11 26.62 -18.52
C ARG A 347 23.33 25.89 -17.94
N ARG A 348 23.21 24.59 -17.76
CA ARG A 348 24.26 23.72 -17.20
C ARG A 348 24.89 22.95 -18.33
N ARG A 349 26.21 22.75 -18.27
CA ARG A 349 26.85 21.69 -19.05
C ARG A 349 26.40 20.39 -18.40
N GLU A 350 25.62 19.60 -19.11
CA GLU A 350 25.45 18.21 -18.74
C GLU A 350 26.80 17.56 -18.79
N PRO A 351 27.26 16.87 -17.73
CA PRO A 351 28.46 16.06 -17.87
C PRO A 351 28.17 15.14 -19.04
N ILE A 352 29.07 15.17 -20.05
CA ILE A 352 29.09 14.13 -21.07
C ILE A 352 29.41 12.88 -20.27
N HIS A 353 28.40 12.10 -19.92
CA HIS A 353 28.59 10.77 -19.37
C HIS A 353 29.38 10.05 -20.47
N LYS A 354 30.64 9.78 -20.21
CA LYS A 354 31.43 8.82 -21.01
C LYS A 354 30.53 7.59 -21.06
N GLY A 355 30.06 7.23 -22.24
CA GLY A 355 29.02 6.25 -22.45
C GLY A 355 29.31 5.05 -21.58
N MET A 356 28.46 4.86 -20.56
CA MET A 356 28.54 3.65 -19.78
C MET A 356 28.02 2.55 -20.70
N GLY A 357 28.78 1.48 -20.87
CA GLY A 357 28.47 0.40 -21.78
C GLY A 357 27.27 -0.45 -21.31
N ASP A 358 26.95 -1.44 -22.09
CA ASP A 358 25.95 -2.46 -21.74
C ASP A 358 26.35 -3.22 -20.47
N ILE A 359 25.43 -3.92 -19.83
CA ILE A 359 25.68 -4.65 -18.57
C ILE A 359 25.50 -6.15 -18.80
N ILE A 360 26.48 -6.93 -18.41
CA ILE A 360 26.39 -8.39 -18.38
C ILE A 360 26.50 -8.84 -16.91
N CYS A 361 25.50 -9.55 -16.43
CA CYS A 361 25.45 -10.07 -15.06
C CYS A 361 25.59 -11.59 -15.11
N CYS A 362 26.67 -12.13 -14.54
CA CYS A 362 26.86 -13.56 -14.34
C CYS A 362 26.41 -13.91 -12.92
N LEU A 363 25.40 -14.77 -12.80
CA LEU A 363 24.79 -15.15 -11.54
C LEU A 363 24.99 -16.64 -11.27
N ASP A 364 25.68 -16.94 -10.19
CA ASP A 364 25.87 -18.28 -9.70
C ASP A 364 24.57 -18.85 -9.13
N GLU A 365 24.13 -19.95 -9.71
CA GLU A 365 22.95 -20.72 -9.28
C GLU A 365 23.32 -22.16 -8.91
N SER A 366 24.52 -22.34 -8.39
CA SER A 366 24.96 -23.61 -7.83
C SER A 366 24.12 -24.01 -6.62
N SER A 367 24.20 -25.27 -6.23
CA SER A 367 23.39 -25.79 -5.11
C SER A 367 23.68 -25.11 -3.76
N SER A 368 24.88 -24.52 -3.57
CA SER A 368 25.29 -23.80 -2.37
C SER A 368 24.57 -22.45 -2.21
N THR A 369 24.22 -21.78 -3.32
CA THR A 369 23.54 -20.49 -3.29
C THR A 369 22.05 -20.59 -2.91
N ARG A 370 21.47 -21.81 -2.88
CA ARG A 370 20.02 -22.01 -2.68
C ARG A 370 19.49 -21.29 -1.43
N GLY A 371 18.38 -20.58 -1.58
CA GLY A 371 17.70 -19.84 -0.49
C GLY A 371 17.92 -18.35 -0.57
N ASP A 372 18.21 -17.71 0.55
CA ASP A 372 18.32 -16.25 0.66
C ASP A 372 19.46 -15.66 -0.21
N ALA A 373 20.60 -16.36 -0.32
CA ALA A 373 21.71 -15.93 -1.18
C ALA A 373 21.32 -15.86 -2.65
N ALA A 374 20.62 -16.89 -3.18
CA ALA A 374 20.08 -16.87 -4.54
C ALA A 374 19.05 -15.75 -4.73
N ALA A 375 18.14 -15.57 -3.78
CA ALA A 375 17.12 -14.54 -3.82
C ALA A 375 17.75 -13.14 -3.83
N TRP A 376 18.75 -12.92 -2.99
CA TRP A 376 19.51 -11.67 -2.95
C TRP A 376 20.27 -11.41 -4.27
N GLY A 377 20.97 -12.41 -4.79
CA GLY A 377 21.70 -12.32 -6.06
C GLY A 377 20.78 -11.99 -7.23
N LYS A 378 19.62 -12.64 -7.31
CA LYS A 378 18.58 -12.37 -8.31
C LYS A 378 18.02 -10.96 -8.17
N ALA A 379 17.78 -10.49 -6.96
CA ALA A 379 17.30 -9.13 -6.73
C ALA A 379 18.34 -8.09 -7.19
N VAL A 380 19.64 -8.34 -6.97
CA VAL A 380 20.73 -7.48 -7.52
C VAL A 380 20.72 -7.50 -9.04
N ALA A 381 20.65 -8.67 -9.68
CA ALA A 381 20.62 -8.81 -11.13
C ALA A 381 19.43 -8.06 -11.75
N LEU A 382 18.23 -8.21 -11.17
CA LEU A 382 17.02 -7.51 -11.62
C LEU A 382 17.10 -5.99 -11.39
N THR A 383 17.76 -5.54 -10.32
CA THR A 383 18.00 -4.11 -10.09
C THR A 383 18.96 -3.56 -11.16
N LEU A 384 19.99 -4.30 -11.54
CA LEU A 384 20.91 -3.93 -12.63
C LEU A 384 20.18 -3.90 -13.98
N LEU A 385 19.23 -4.80 -14.22
CA LEU A 385 18.34 -4.77 -15.39
C LEU A 385 17.50 -3.47 -15.41
N ASP A 386 16.91 -3.07 -14.28
CA ASP A 386 16.13 -1.83 -14.20
C ASP A 386 17.01 -0.60 -14.46
N ILE A 387 18.26 -0.57 -13.95
CA ILE A 387 19.26 0.47 -14.25
C ILE A 387 19.59 0.50 -15.74
N ALA A 388 19.82 -0.65 -16.36
CA ALA A 388 20.11 -0.76 -17.79
C ALA A 388 18.94 -0.25 -18.63
N ALA A 389 17.72 -0.65 -18.30
CA ALA A 389 16.50 -0.24 -18.98
C ALA A 389 16.28 1.28 -18.95
N GLU A 390 16.42 1.92 -17.78
CA GLU A 390 16.31 3.38 -17.67
C GLU A 390 17.33 4.13 -18.52
N ASN A 391 18.54 3.59 -18.59
CA ASN A 391 19.62 4.19 -19.36
C ASN A 391 19.64 3.73 -20.83
N ARG A 392 18.62 2.99 -21.27
CA ARG A 392 18.50 2.42 -22.63
C ARG A 392 19.69 1.58 -23.04
N ARG A 393 20.24 0.79 -22.11
CA ARG A 393 21.36 -0.12 -22.32
C ARG A 393 20.84 -1.55 -22.47
N LYS A 394 21.59 -2.37 -23.19
CA LYS A 394 21.34 -3.81 -23.22
C LYS A 394 21.76 -4.43 -21.89
N PHE A 395 21.04 -5.43 -21.47
CA PHE A 395 21.34 -6.21 -20.28
C PHE A 395 21.31 -7.69 -20.63
N ALA A 396 22.29 -8.45 -20.16
CA ALA A 396 22.27 -9.90 -20.24
C ALA A 396 22.43 -10.50 -18.85
N LEU A 397 21.63 -11.49 -18.54
CA LEU A 397 21.73 -12.29 -17.33
C LEU A 397 22.20 -13.69 -17.74
N ILE A 398 23.38 -14.06 -17.28
CA ILE A 398 23.98 -15.36 -17.48
C ILE A 398 23.84 -16.15 -16.20
N HIS A 399 22.92 -17.10 -16.19
CA HIS A 399 22.76 -18.07 -15.13
C HIS A 399 23.79 -19.17 -15.33
N PHE A 400 24.56 -19.50 -14.32
CA PHE A 400 25.57 -20.55 -14.41
C PHE A 400 25.63 -21.42 -13.15
N ALA A 401 26.08 -22.63 -13.34
CA ALA A 401 26.35 -23.58 -12.26
C ALA A 401 27.56 -24.46 -12.63
N GLY A 402 27.38 -25.77 -12.88
CA GLY A 402 28.47 -26.65 -13.33
C GLY A 402 28.95 -26.38 -14.74
N SER A 403 29.94 -27.19 -15.19
CA SER A 403 30.69 -26.97 -16.43
C SER A 403 29.88 -27.06 -17.74
N SER A 404 28.60 -27.44 -17.69
CA SER A 404 27.71 -27.52 -18.86
C SER A 404 26.37 -26.82 -18.63
N ASP A 405 26.19 -26.20 -17.48
CA ASP A 405 24.90 -25.66 -17.05
C ASP A 405 24.96 -24.13 -17.08
N CYS A 406 24.67 -23.56 -18.26
CA CYS A 406 24.64 -22.13 -18.48
C CYS A 406 23.39 -21.76 -19.30
N LYS A 407 22.67 -20.73 -18.85
CA LYS A 407 21.53 -20.15 -19.56
C LYS A 407 21.72 -18.64 -19.68
N VAL A 408 21.48 -18.10 -20.87
CA VAL A 408 21.63 -16.68 -21.15
C VAL A 408 20.26 -16.07 -21.46
N ASP A 409 19.84 -15.09 -20.65
CA ASP A 409 18.65 -14.29 -20.90
C ASP A 409 19.08 -12.87 -21.31
N VAL A 410 18.69 -12.43 -22.52
CA VAL A 410 19.07 -11.13 -23.09
C VAL A 410 17.87 -10.19 -23.07
N PHE A 411 18.07 -9.00 -22.50
CA PHE A 411 17.05 -7.98 -22.38
C PHE A 411 17.46 -6.74 -23.20
N LEU A 412 16.75 -6.52 -24.30
CA LEU A 412 16.93 -5.33 -25.13
C LEU A 412 16.01 -4.21 -24.65
N PRO A 413 16.46 -2.96 -24.64
CA PRO A 413 15.67 -1.83 -24.13
C PRO A 413 14.30 -1.73 -24.81
N GLY A 414 13.24 -1.81 -24.02
CA GLY A 414 11.85 -1.71 -24.49
C GLY A 414 11.32 -2.93 -25.27
N GLN A 415 12.05 -4.06 -25.29
CA GLN A 415 11.66 -5.26 -26.02
C GLN A 415 11.43 -6.49 -25.13
N TYR A 416 11.32 -6.33 -23.84
CA TYR A 416 11.04 -7.40 -22.90
C TYR A 416 9.81 -7.10 -22.04
N SER A 417 9.15 -8.13 -21.58
CA SER A 417 7.95 -8.08 -20.76
C SER A 417 8.26 -8.35 -19.28
N MET A 418 7.29 -8.09 -18.40
CA MET A 418 7.37 -8.51 -16.99
C MET A 418 7.49 -10.03 -16.89
N GLN A 419 6.85 -10.77 -17.78
CA GLN A 419 6.94 -12.24 -17.82
C GLN A 419 8.38 -12.71 -18.06
N ASP A 420 9.12 -12.04 -18.92
CA ASP A 420 10.53 -12.39 -19.20
C ASP A 420 11.39 -12.15 -17.95
N LYS A 421 11.16 -11.06 -17.22
CA LYS A 421 11.82 -10.80 -15.92
C LYS A 421 11.51 -11.91 -14.91
N MET A 422 10.25 -12.31 -14.79
CA MET A 422 9.83 -13.36 -13.86
C MET A 422 10.40 -14.71 -14.24
N ASN A 423 10.43 -15.05 -15.54
CA ASN A 423 11.02 -16.31 -16.02
C ASN A 423 12.52 -16.39 -15.70
N ALA A 424 13.26 -15.27 -15.86
CA ALA A 424 14.65 -15.20 -15.46
C ALA A 424 14.81 -15.34 -13.93
N ALA A 425 13.93 -14.70 -13.14
CA ALA A 425 13.94 -14.81 -11.69
C ALA A 425 13.62 -16.24 -11.18
N GLU A 426 12.75 -16.97 -11.87
CA GLU A 426 12.38 -18.35 -11.53
C GLU A 426 13.46 -19.37 -11.91
N THR A 427 14.37 -19.03 -12.82
CA THR A 427 15.44 -19.93 -13.26
C THR A 427 16.33 -20.31 -12.06
N PHE A 428 16.61 -21.59 -11.87
CA PHE A 428 17.56 -22.12 -10.90
C PHE A 428 18.16 -23.42 -11.43
N LEU A 429 19.47 -23.42 -11.68
CA LEU A 429 20.14 -24.54 -12.33
C LEU A 429 20.51 -25.65 -11.35
N GLY A 430 21.11 -25.28 -10.20
CA GLY A 430 21.68 -26.24 -9.27
C GLY A 430 22.99 -26.88 -9.79
N GLY A 431 23.60 -27.72 -8.99
CA GLY A 431 24.85 -28.40 -9.41
C GLY A 431 26.10 -27.80 -8.77
N GLY A 432 27.23 -27.91 -9.46
CA GLY A 432 28.53 -27.38 -9.04
C GLY A 432 28.74 -25.93 -9.48
N THR A 433 30.01 -25.47 -9.48
CA THR A 433 30.38 -24.11 -9.86
C THR A 433 31.52 -24.12 -10.88
N ASP A 434 31.32 -23.50 -12.04
CA ASP A 434 32.37 -23.30 -13.06
C ASP A 434 32.35 -21.84 -13.54
N PHE A 435 33.47 -21.13 -13.40
CA PHE A 435 33.60 -19.72 -13.78
C PHE A 435 34.00 -19.52 -15.24
N LYS A 436 34.55 -20.54 -15.89
CA LYS A 436 35.03 -20.41 -17.27
C LYS A 436 33.88 -20.18 -18.25
N GLN A 437 32.86 -21.00 -18.18
CA GLN A 437 31.74 -20.94 -19.12
C GLN A 437 31.01 -19.59 -19.10
N PRO A 438 30.58 -19.02 -17.96
CA PRO A 438 29.90 -17.72 -17.95
C PRO A 438 30.79 -16.57 -18.44
N LEU A 439 32.08 -16.64 -18.23
CA LEU A 439 33.03 -15.64 -18.76
C LEU A 439 33.19 -15.76 -20.28
N ASP A 440 33.26 -16.98 -20.82
CA ASP A 440 33.28 -17.22 -22.27
C ASP A 440 31.99 -16.74 -22.93
N GLU A 441 30.84 -17.02 -22.38
CA GLU A 441 29.54 -16.50 -22.85
C GLU A 441 29.45 -14.97 -22.79
N ALA A 442 29.99 -14.35 -21.74
CA ALA A 442 30.05 -12.90 -21.65
C ALA A 442 30.89 -12.28 -22.75
N ILE A 443 32.04 -12.90 -23.09
CA ILE A 443 32.89 -12.47 -24.21
C ILE A 443 32.18 -12.64 -25.55
N GLN A 444 31.47 -13.76 -25.76
CA GLN A 444 30.66 -13.99 -26.96
C GLN A 444 29.57 -12.94 -27.13
N LEU A 445 28.89 -12.55 -26.06
CA LEU A 445 27.86 -11.49 -26.09
C LEU A 445 28.48 -10.14 -26.55
N MET A 446 29.73 -9.84 -26.16
CA MET A 446 30.43 -8.65 -26.65
C MET A 446 30.73 -8.74 -28.16
N ASP A 447 30.96 -9.94 -28.68
CA ASP A 447 31.17 -10.15 -30.14
C ASP A 447 29.90 -9.94 -30.96
N ILE A 448 28.72 -10.27 -30.39
CA ILE A 448 27.44 -10.14 -31.07
C ILE A 448 26.71 -8.81 -30.79
N GLY A 449 27.39 -7.84 -30.18
CA GLY A 449 26.90 -6.48 -30.14
C GLY A 449 26.65 -5.85 -28.77
N PHE A 450 27.16 -6.41 -27.68
CA PHE A 450 27.23 -5.73 -26.39
C PHE A 450 28.44 -4.79 -26.38
N GLU A 451 28.21 -3.49 -26.50
CA GLU A 451 29.28 -2.50 -26.68
C GLU A 451 29.80 -1.97 -25.34
N ASN A 452 31.10 -1.98 -25.15
CA ASN A 452 31.79 -1.51 -23.95
C ASN A 452 31.16 -2.08 -22.65
N ALA A 453 30.70 -3.34 -22.71
CA ALA A 453 29.94 -3.93 -21.62
C ALA A 453 30.83 -4.18 -20.40
N ASP A 454 30.28 -3.89 -19.20
CA ASP A 454 30.88 -4.26 -17.94
C ASP A 454 30.23 -5.54 -17.39
N ILE A 455 31.05 -6.38 -16.78
CA ILE A 455 30.60 -7.64 -16.18
C ILE A 455 30.42 -7.44 -14.68
N VAL A 456 29.27 -7.90 -14.14
CA VAL A 456 29.04 -8.09 -12.71
C VAL A 456 28.96 -9.58 -12.46
N PHE A 457 29.83 -10.09 -11.63
CA PHE A 457 29.97 -11.52 -11.35
C PHE A 457 29.58 -11.83 -9.92
N LEU A 458 28.47 -12.54 -9.71
CA LEU A 458 27.94 -12.91 -8.40
C LEU A 458 28.16 -14.40 -8.15
N THR A 459 28.78 -14.75 -7.02
CA THR A 459 29.01 -16.15 -6.62
C THR A 459 29.18 -16.27 -5.11
N ASP A 460 28.86 -17.43 -4.56
CA ASP A 460 29.26 -17.86 -3.21
C ASP A 460 30.35 -18.94 -3.25
N GLY A 461 30.67 -19.40 -4.44
CA GLY A 461 31.49 -20.56 -4.70
C GLY A 461 32.97 -20.29 -4.85
N LEU A 462 33.72 -21.38 -4.76
CA LEU A 462 35.14 -21.44 -5.01
C LEU A 462 35.35 -22.15 -6.35
N CYS A 463 36.03 -21.46 -7.28
CA CYS A 463 36.47 -22.07 -8.52
C CYS A 463 37.85 -21.52 -8.90
N GLU A 464 38.80 -22.41 -9.19
CA GLU A 464 40.12 -22.04 -9.68
C GLU A 464 40.12 -22.11 -11.19
N LEU A 465 40.47 -20.99 -11.84
CA LEU A 465 40.66 -20.93 -13.29
C LEU A 465 42.11 -21.26 -13.62
N PRO A 466 42.38 -22.04 -14.70
CA PRO A 466 43.73 -22.30 -15.18
C PRO A 466 44.48 -21.00 -15.55
N GLU A 467 45.78 -20.95 -15.28
CA GLU A 467 46.60 -19.73 -15.49
C GLU A 467 46.63 -19.31 -16.98
N ASP A 468 46.69 -20.26 -17.89
CA ASP A 468 46.62 -20.02 -19.36
C ASP A 468 45.29 -19.38 -19.77
N TYR A 469 44.18 -19.77 -19.11
CA TYR A 469 42.89 -19.12 -19.33
C TYR A 469 42.87 -17.70 -18.76
N LEU A 470 43.41 -17.49 -17.57
CA LEU A 470 43.50 -16.16 -16.95
C LEU A 470 44.36 -15.19 -17.79
N GLU A 471 45.47 -15.67 -18.38
CA GLU A 471 46.26 -14.84 -19.31
C GLU A 471 45.45 -14.45 -20.54
N THR A 472 44.69 -15.37 -21.09
CA THR A 472 43.84 -15.10 -22.26
C THR A 472 42.73 -14.10 -21.88
N LEU A 473 42.09 -14.28 -20.74
CA LEU A 473 41.04 -13.38 -20.24
C LEU A 473 41.59 -11.95 -20.01
N ARG A 474 42.77 -11.81 -19.42
CA ARG A 474 43.45 -10.50 -19.25
C ARG A 474 43.76 -9.81 -20.57
N LYS A 475 44.14 -10.56 -21.62
CA LYS A 475 44.32 -10.02 -22.96
C LYS A 475 43.00 -9.52 -23.56
N GLU A 476 41.91 -10.28 -23.40
CA GLU A 476 40.58 -9.85 -23.84
C GLU A 476 40.09 -8.61 -23.05
N GLN A 477 40.28 -8.58 -21.73
CA GLN A 477 39.97 -7.40 -20.93
C GLN A 477 40.73 -6.14 -21.41
N ALA A 478 41.99 -6.28 -21.70
CA ALA A 478 42.81 -5.15 -22.19
C ALA A 478 42.39 -4.70 -23.60
N ALA A 479 42.10 -5.67 -24.50
CA ALA A 479 41.70 -5.39 -25.88
C ALA A 479 40.31 -4.71 -25.95
N ARG A 480 39.34 -5.21 -25.20
CA ARG A 480 37.95 -4.72 -25.22
C ARG A 480 37.63 -3.67 -24.14
N LYS A 481 38.57 -3.43 -23.22
CA LYS A 481 38.48 -2.44 -22.13
C LYS A 481 37.26 -2.64 -21.21
N PHE A 482 36.83 -3.88 -20.98
CA PHE A 482 35.77 -4.15 -20.04
C PHE A 482 36.29 -4.36 -18.61
N THR A 483 35.42 -4.07 -17.63
CA THR A 483 35.72 -4.31 -16.22
C THR A 483 34.82 -5.43 -15.65
N VAL A 484 35.41 -6.20 -14.73
CA VAL A 484 34.67 -7.23 -13.98
C VAL A 484 34.58 -6.81 -12.53
N THR A 485 33.36 -6.65 -12.04
CA THR A 485 33.07 -6.38 -10.64
C THR A 485 32.55 -7.67 -9.99
N GLY A 486 33.31 -8.23 -9.05
CA GLY A 486 32.91 -9.42 -8.30
C GLY A 486 32.04 -9.07 -7.09
N ILE A 487 31.06 -9.89 -6.82
CA ILE A 487 30.25 -9.86 -5.59
C ILE A 487 30.31 -11.24 -4.98
N LEU A 488 30.93 -11.35 -3.81
CA LEU A 488 31.06 -12.59 -3.07
C LEU A 488 29.92 -12.69 -2.04
N LEU A 489 29.09 -13.69 -2.21
CA LEU A 489 27.96 -14.03 -1.30
C LEU A 489 28.50 -14.88 -0.16
N ASP A 490 29.42 -14.34 0.64
CA ASP A 490 30.04 -15.07 1.72
C ASP A 490 29.23 -14.94 3.02
N ALA A 491 28.75 -16.03 3.54
CA ALA A 491 28.06 -16.09 4.82
C ALA A 491 29.02 -15.92 6.04
N GLY A 492 30.05 -15.06 5.91
CA GLY A 492 31.01 -14.78 6.97
C GLY A 492 32.26 -15.66 6.99
N ASN A 493 32.59 -16.34 5.90
CA ASN A 493 33.86 -17.09 5.75
C ASN A 493 34.95 -16.19 5.15
N PRO A 494 35.84 -15.59 5.94
CA PRO A 494 36.93 -14.78 5.42
C PRO A 494 37.91 -15.67 4.63
N GLY A 495 38.31 -15.22 3.43
CA GLY A 495 39.35 -15.89 2.65
C GLY A 495 38.90 -16.47 1.30
N MET A 496 37.63 -16.35 0.92
CA MET A 496 37.10 -16.90 -0.35
C MET A 496 37.28 -16.00 -1.58
N ASP A 497 37.84 -14.80 -1.45
CA ASP A 497 38.01 -13.84 -2.55
C ASP A 497 39.16 -14.22 -3.51
N PHE A 498 40.00 -15.15 -3.17
CA PHE A 498 41.10 -15.56 -4.02
C PHE A 498 40.60 -16.10 -5.37
N SER A 499 39.41 -16.66 -5.45
CA SER A 499 38.81 -17.14 -6.70
C SER A 499 38.45 -16.00 -7.67
N LEU A 500 38.06 -14.85 -7.15
CA LEU A 500 37.65 -13.66 -7.94
C LEU A 500 38.82 -12.70 -8.20
N THR A 501 39.79 -12.65 -7.30
CA THR A 501 40.94 -11.72 -7.37
C THR A 501 41.71 -11.80 -8.69
N PRO A 502 41.89 -12.97 -9.34
CA PRO A 502 42.68 -13.05 -10.58
C PRO A 502 42.09 -12.30 -11.78
N PHE A 503 40.75 -12.07 -11.80
CA PHE A 503 40.07 -11.45 -12.96
C PHE A 503 39.13 -10.28 -12.61
N CYS A 504 38.81 -10.05 -11.35
CA CYS A 504 37.96 -8.93 -10.92
C CYS A 504 38.84 -7.71 -10.58
N GLN A 505 38.45 -6.53 -11.05
CA GLN A 505 39.07 -5.26 -10.69
C GLN A 505 38.57 -4.74 -9.34
N LYS A 506 37.37 -5.10 -8.97
CA LYS A 506 36.76 -4.73 -7.70
C LYS A 506 35.93 -5.89 -7.16
N ILE A 507 36.02 -6.13 -5.87
CA ILE A 507 35.27 -7.18 -5.19
C ILE A 507 34.52 -6.57 -4.03
N TYR A 508 33.24 -6.88 -3.93
CA TYR A 508 32.40 -6.58 -2.78
C TYR A 508 32.10 -7.88 -2.04
N ARG A 509 32.04 -7.81 -0.71
CA ARG A 509 31.71 -8.96 0.15
C ARG A 509 30.45 -8.66 0.94
N THR A 510 29.51 -9.61 0.98
CA THR A 510 28.29 -9.48 1.77
C THR A 510 28.55 -9.58 3.27
N SER A 511 29.66 -10.14 3.70
CA SER A 511 30.11 -10.16 5.11
C SER A 511 30.69 -8.84 5.61
N GLU A 512 31.27 -8.02 4.74
CA GLU A 512 31.94 -6.77 5.12
C GLU A 512 31.03 -5.55 5.00
N LEU A 513 30.13 -5.57 4.02
CA LEU A 513 29.23 -4.46 3.72
C LEU A 513 27.78 -4.92 3.82
N ALA A 514 26.94 -4.10 4.42
CA ALA A 514 25.50 -4.34 4.35
C ALA A 514 25.06 -4.43 2.89
N GLY A 515 24.16 -5.36 2.56
CA GLY A 515 23.70 -5.57 1.19
C GLY A 515 23.25 -4.29 0.48
N ASP A 516 22.68 -3.35 1.23
CA ASP A 516 22.32 -2.01 0.75
C ASP A 516 23.51 -1.15 0.32
N GLU A 517 24.65 -1.27 1.00
CA GLU A 517 25.86 -0.51 0.66
C GLU A 517 26.50 -1.04 -0.62
N ILE A 518 26.43 -2.35 -0.83
CA ILE A 518 26.87 -2.98 -2.09
C ILE A 518 26.01 -2.45 -3.24
N VAL A 519 24.68 -2.48 -3.09
CA VAL A 519 23.76 -1.99 -4.12
C VAL A 519 23.96 -0.49 -4.38
N ARG A 520 24.13 0.33 -3.32
CA ARG A 520 24.47 1.76 -3.48
C ARG A 520 25.78 1.95 -4.23
N GLY A 521 26.79 1.14 -3.93
CA GLY A 521 28.07 1.14 -4.63
C GLY A 521 27.93 0.83 -6.12
N LEU A 522 27.16 -0.20 -6.46
CA LEU A 522 26.87 -0.59 -7.84
C LEU A 522 26.07 0.49 -8.58
N VAL A 523 25.05 1.03 -7.95
CA VAL A 523 24.23 2.11 -8.50
C VAL A 523 25.08 3.35 -8.77
N SER A 524 25.91 3.78 -7.80
CA SER A 524 26.76 4.98 -7.95
C SER A 524 27.83 4.86 -9.03
N GLN A 525 28.28 3.65 -9.36
CA GLN A 525 29.26 3.41 -10.41
C GLN A 525 28.63 3.36 -11.80
N ARG A 526 27.34 3.07 -11.90
CA ARG A 526 26.66 2.77 -13.15
C ARG A 526 25.58 3.80 -13.54
N MET A 527 25.35 4.77 -12.68
CA MET A 527 24.57 5.99 -12.98
C MET A 527 25.46 7.14 -13.42
#